data_39586da6248654c385dde297ef4b993e
#
_entry.id   39586da6248654c385dde297ef4b993e
#
_cell.length_a   1.000
_cell.length_b   1.000
_cell.length_c   1.000
_cell.angle_alpha   90.00
_cell.angle_beta   90.00
_cell.angle_gamma   90.00
#
_symmetry.space_group_name_H-M   'P 1'
#
loop_
_entity.id
_entity.type
_entity.pdbx_description
1 polymer ?
#
loop_
_entity_poly.entity_id
_entity_poly.type
_entity_poly.pdbx_seq_one_letter_code
_entity_poly.pdbx_strand_id
1 'polypeptide(L)'
;MKKLVLLSLAATVITGSAFAASVPVTKISDNSTKIQADYAFNQRVSNSGGTNNDGFGVSLEHDLSNKSALQYSYNKVNAKNGDIKDHQLAYVYKVHPNVNIYGAGTAIRTHDTELGVQAGVIGHVPLTDKVNGFAKAGWGNDIKQSYQVGAQYEVKP
;
A
#
# COMPACT_ATOMS: atom_id res chain seq x y z
N MET A 1 -1.57 22.99 17.48
CA MET A 1 -0.75 21.87 16.99
C MET A 1 -0.69 21.97 15.47
N LYS A 2 0.49 22.05 14.92
CA LYS A 2 0.67 22.08 13.45
C LYS A 2 0.42 20.67 12.92
N LYS A 3 -0.66 20.48 12.19
CA LYS A 3 -0.89 19.23 11.45
C LYS A 3 0.19 19.11 10.38
N LEU A 4 1.09 18.19 10.56
CA LEU A 4 2.13 17.93 9.58
C LEU A 4 1.51 17.13 8.43
N VAL A 5 1.38 17.76 7.28
CA VAL A 5 0.98 17.05 6.04
C VAL A 5 2.25 16.63 5.33
N LEU A 6 2.45 15.33 5.23
CA LEU A 6 3.59 14.75 4.52
C LEU A 6 3.12 14.26 3.15
N LEU A 7 3.81 14.65 2.11
CA LEU A 7 3.64 14.10 0.77
C LEU A 7 4.73 13.06 0.53
N SER A 8 4.35 11.86 0.13
CA SER A 8 5.33 10.84 -0.25
C SER A 8 5.07 10.30 -1.65
N LEU A 9 6.14 10.02 -2.35
CA LEU A 9 6.15 9.35 -3.64
C LEU A 9 6.82 7.99 -3.47
N ALA A 10 6.21 6.95 -3.99
CA ALA A 10 6.77 5.61 -3.90
C ALA A 10 6.84 4.94 -5.27
N ALA A 11 7.92 4.24 -5.50
CA ALA A 11 8.05 3.29 -6.59
C ALA A 11 8.06 1.88 -6.00
N THR A 12 7.19 1.02 -6.51
CA THR A 12 7.03 -0.33 -5.99
C THR A 12 7.12 -1.38 -7.09
N VAL A 13 7.69 -2.51 -6.74
CA VAL A 13 7.61 -3.73 -7.55
C VAL A 13 6.76 -4.73 -6.78
N ILE A 14 5.72 -5.21 -7.42
CA ILE A 14 4.82 -6.19 -6.84
C ILE A 14 5.10 -7.55 -7.47
N THR A 15 5.40 -8.53 -6.65
CA THR A 15 5.60 -9.91 -7.06
C THR A 15 4.54 -10.82 -6.44
N GLY A 16 4.13 -11.85 -7.15
CA GLY A 16 3.09 -12.78 -6.70
C GLY A 16 1.74 -12.57 -7.38
N SER A 17 0.68 -13.15 -6.83
CA SER A 17 -0.70 -13.08 -7.34
C SER A 17 -1.45 -11.84 -6.84
N ALA A 18 -0.73 -10.76 -6.57
CA ALA A 18 -1.31 -9.57 -5.96
C ALA A 18 -1.94 -8.62 -6.98
N PHE A 19 -3.10 -8.11 -6.64
CA PHE A 19 -3.60 -6.86 -7.18
C PHE A 19 -2.73 -5.70 -6.69
N ALA A 20 -2.84 -4.55 -7.37
CA ALA A 20 -2.20 -3.33 -6.96
C ALA A 20 -2.27 -3.15 -5.45
N ALA A 21 -1.17 -3.23 -4.79
CA ALA A 21 -1.10 -2.98 -3.38
C ALA A 21 -0.80 -1.51 -3.16
N SER A 22 -1.53 -0.88 -2.24
CA SER A 22 -1.21 0.47 -1.79
C SER A 22 0.18 0.54 -1.19
N VAL A 23 0.79 1.71 -1.27
CA VAL A 23 2.03 1.99 -0.55
C VAL A 23 1.81 1.70 0.94
N PRO A 24 2.63 0.84 1.54
CA PRO A 24 2.43 0.49 2.94
C PRO A 24 2.76 1.66 3.87
N VAL A 25 2.06 1.70 4.99
CA VAL A 25 2.40 2.60 6.09
C VAL A 25 3.71 2.15 6.73
N THR A 26 4.74 2.96 6.61
CA THR A 26 6.06 2.65 7.15
C THR A 26 6.35 3.38 8.45
N LYS A 27 6.27 4.68 8.44
CA LYS A 27 6.51 5.50 9.64
C LYS A 27 5.19 6.00 10.21
N ILE A 28 4.96 5.75 11.47
CA ILE A 28 3.80 6.24 12.22
C ILE A 28 4.30 7.31 13.20
N SER A 29 3.72 8.51 13.09
CA SER A 29 4.02 9.65 13.95
C SER A 29 2.74 10.19 14.56
N ASP A 30 2.77 10.56 15.81
CA ASP A 30 1.57 11.00 16.51
C ASP A 30 0.85 12.15 15.78
N ASN A 31 -0.45 11.96 15.52
CA ASN A 31 -1.35 12.95 14.94
C ASN A 31 -0.88 13.57 13.61
N SER A 32 -0.23 12.79 12.75
CA SER A 32 0.17 13.23 11.42
C SER A 32 -0.80 12.76 10.33
N THR A 33 -0.89 13.52 9.26
CA THR A 33 -1.64 13.14 8.06
C THR A 33 -0.69 13.13 6.87
N LYS A 34 -0.70 12.04 6.11
CA LYS A 34 0.15 11.87 4.94
C LYS A 34 -0.69 11.57 3.72
N ILE A 35 -0.32 12.20 2.61
CA ILE A 35 -0.85 11.89 1.29
C ILE A 35 0.27 11.21 0.52
N GLN A 36 -0.03 10.07 -0.09
CA GLN A 36 0.94 9.29 -0.84
C GLN A 36 0.43 9.06 -2.25
N ALA A 37 1.34 9.12 -3.20
CA ALA A 37 1.09 8.68 -4.57
C ALA A 37 2.15 7.66 -4.95
N ASP A 38 1.76 6.62 -5.65
CA ASP A 38 2.66 5.59 -6.11
C ASP A 38 2.40 5.21 -7.55
N TYR A 39 3.45 4.74 -8.16
CA TYR A 39 3.40 4.08 -9.45
C TYR A 39 3.98 2.67 -9.30
N ALA A 40 3.19 1.68 -9.65
CA ALA A 40 3.60 0.29 -9.61
C ALA A 40 3.77 -0.24 -11.03
N PHE A 41 4.91 -0.83 -11.29
CA PHE A 41 5.22 -1.45 -12.56
C PHE A 41 5.43 -2.94 -12.40
N ASN A 42 5.23 -3.67 -13.48
CA ASN A 42 5.45 -5.11 -13.52
C ASN A 42 4.52 -5.91 -12.58
N GLN A 43 3.27 -5.45 -12.43
CA GLN A 43 2.29 -6.17 -11.63
C GLN A 43 1.78 -7.40 -12.38
N ARG A 44 1.80 -8.55 -11.72
CA ARG A 44 1.14 -9.76 -12.21
C ARG A 44 -0.26 -9.84 -11.64
N VAL A 45 -1.24 -9.84 -12.54
CA VAL A 45 -2.64 -10.09 -12.17
C VAL A 45 -2.97 -11.53 -12.53
N SER A 46 -3.42 -12.31 -11.57
CA SER A 46 -3.62 -13.77 -11.65
C SER A 46 -4.44 -14.24 -12.86
N ASN A 47 -5.35 -13.44 -13.36
CA ASN A 47 -6.28 -13.81 -14.42
C ASN A 47 -5.97 -13.16 -15.77
N SER A 48 -4.88 -12.44 -15.89
CA SER A 48 -4.55 -11.68 -17.12
C SER A 48 -3.51 -12.32 -18.02
N GLY A 49 -3.29 -13.64 -17.89
CA GLY A 49 -2.38 -14.37 -18.79
C GLY A 49 -0.90 -14.07 -18.58
N GLY A 50 -0.51 -13.58 -17.40
CA GLY A 50 0.90 -13.41 -17.03
C GLY A 50 1.59 -12.20 -17.67
N THR A 51 0.86 -11.25 -18.21
CA THR A 51 1.43 -9.99 -18.73
C THR A 51 1.71 -9.01 -17.60
N ASN A 52 2.83 -8.31 -17.72
CA ASN A 52 3.18 -7.23 -16.83
C ASN A 52 2.24 -6.04 -17.03
N ASN A 53 1.61 -5.58 -15.98
CA ASN A 53 0.69 -4.45 -16.00
C ASN A 53 1.23 -3.33 -15.11
N ASP A 54 1.02 -2.11 -15.56
CA ASP A 54 1.35 -0.92 -14.80
C ASP A 54 0.10 -0.39 -14.09
N GLY A 55 0.30 0.25 -12.96
CA GLY A 55 -0.76 0.86 -12.20
C GLY A 55 -0.29 2.08 -11.42
N PHE A 56 -1.24 2.87 -10.99
CA PHE A 56 -0.98 3.97 -10.07
C PHE A 56 -1.92 3.90 -8.88
N GLY A 57 -1.47 4.47 -7.77
CA GLY A 57 -2.24 4.56 -6.55
C GLY A 57 -2.13 5.91 -5.88
N VAL A 58 -3.13 6.21 -5.09
CA VAL A 58 -3.12 7.34 -4.15
C VAL A 58 -3.63 6.84 -2.82
N SER A 59 -3.05 7.32 -1.74
CA SER A 59 -3.52 6.98 -0.41
C SER A 59 -3.48 8.16 0.54
N LEU A 60 -4.38 8.11 1.50
CA LEU A 60 -4.46 9.03 2.63
C LEU A 60 -4.24 8.24 3.90
N GLU A 61 -3.23 8.61 4.66
CA GLU A 61 -2.89 8.04 5.95
C GLU A 61 -3.12 9.07 7.04
N HIS A 62 -3.76 8.65 8.12
CA HIS A 62 -3.89 9.45 9.33
C HIS A 62 -3.41 8.64 10.53
N ASP A 63 -2.39 9.15 11.18
CA ASP A 63 -1.82 8.52 12.37
C ASP A 63 -2.68 8.86 13.58
N LEU A 64 -3.27 7.83 14.20
CA LEU A 64 -4.13 7.96 15.37
C LEU A 64 -3.33 8.12 16.66
N SER A 65 -2.12 7.59 16.67
CA SER A 65 -1.18 7.64 17.78
C SER A 65 0.24 7.40 17.27
N ASN A 66 1.22 7.38 18.16
CA ASN A 66 2.59 7.03 17.80
C ASN A 66 2.79 5.54 17.41
N LYS A 67 1.74 4.73 17.51
CA LYS A 67 1.78 3.28 17.21
C LYS A 67 0.72 2.81 16.23
N SER A 68 -0.27 3.61 15.90
CA SER A 68 -1.38 3.17 15.06
C SER A 68 -1.77 4.22 14.03
N ALA A 69 -2.17 3.74 12.86
CA ALA A 69 -2.61 4.57 11.75
C ALA A 69 -3.79 3.94 11.00
N LEU A 70 -4.59 4.79 10.40
CA LEU A 70 -5.57 4.39 9.38
C LEU A 70 -5.09 4.86 8.02
N GLN A 71 -5.22 3.99 7.03
CA GLN A 71 -4.90 4.31 5.65
C GLN A 71 -6.07 3.95 4.74
N TYR A 72 -6.52 4.91 3.96
CA TYR A 72 -7.41 4.67 2.83
C TYR A 72 -6.60 4.79 1.54
N SER A 73 -6.76 3.82 0.64
CA SER A 73 -6.05 3.82 -0.62
C SER A 73 -6.94 3.46 -1.79
N TYR A 74 -6.63 4.06 -2.92
CA TYR A 74 -7.23 3.77 -4.21
C TYR A 74 -6.11 3.40 -5.18
N ASN A 75 -6.25 2.25 -5.82
CA ASN A 75 -5.30 1.78 -6.83
C ASN A 75 -6.03 1.44 -8.12
N LYS A 76 -5.41 1.75 -9.23
CA LYS A 76 -5.89 1.40 -10.57
C LYS A 76 -4.80 0.67 -11.33
N VAL A 77 -5.13 -0.50 -11.83
CA VAL A 77 -4.25 -1.30 -12.70
C VAL A 77 -4.83 -1.33 -14.09
N ASN A 78 -4.04 -0.99 -15.08
CA ASN A 78 -4.40 -1.08 -16.49
C ASN A 78 -4.12 -2.49 -16.98
N ALA A 79 -5.17 -3.31 -17.11
CA ALA A 79 -5.07 -4.68 -17.63
C ALA A 79 -5.62 -4.76 -19.06
N LYS A 80 -5.15 -5.74 -19.84
CA LYS A 80 -5.59 -5.94 -21.23
C LYS A 80 -7.09 -6.11 -21.39
N ASN A 81 -7.76 -6.70 -20.41
CA ASN A 81 -9.19 -7.02 -20.44
C ASN A 81 -10.08 -6.01 -19.70
N GLY A 82 -9.52 -4.87 -19.31
CA GLY A 82 -10.22 -3.83 -18.57
C GLY A 82 -9.46 -3.40 -17.33
N ASP A 83 -9.77 -2.21 -16.84
CA ASP A 83 -9.11 -1.64 -15.66
C ASP A 83 -9.60 -2.32 -14.38
N ILE A 84 -8.67 -2.62 -13.49
CA ILE A 84 -8.97 -3.10 -12.14
C ILE A 84 -8.82 -1.92 -11.18
N LYS A 85 -9.86 -1.67 -10.41
CA LYS A 85 -9.88 -0.63 -9.37
C LYS A 85 -9.98 -1.29 -8.01
N ASP A 86 -9.09 -0.92 -7.11
CA ASP A 86 -9.05 -1.43 -5.75
C ASP A 86 -9.17 -0.27 -4.76
N HIS A 87 -10.09 -0.43 -3.81
CA HIS A 87 -10.25 0.44 -2.65
C HIS A 87 -9.89 -0.36 -1.41
N GLN A 88 -9.06 0.20 -0.57
CA GLN A 88 -8.62 -0.46 0.65
C GLN A 88 -8.69 0.49 1.84
N LEU A 89 -9.21 -0.01 2.96
CA LEU A 89 -9.13 0.65 4.26
C LEU A 89 -8.33 -0.25 5.19
N ALA A 90 -7.19 0.23 5.65
CA ALA A 90 -6.27 -0.51 6.49
C ALA A 90 -6.13 0.14 7.87
N TYR A 91 -6.07 -0.70 8.90
CA TYR A 91 -5.59 -0.33 10.22
C TYR A 91 -4.20 -0.92 10.41
N VAL A 92 -3.24 -0.07 10.74
CA VAL A 92 -1.83 -0.44 10.87
C VAL A 92 -1.37 -0.21 12.29
N TYR A 93 -0.65 -1.17 12.84
CA TYR A 93 -0.11 -1.09 14.19
C TYR A 93 1.41 -1.39 14.19
N LYS A 94 2.16 -0.50 14.84
CA LYS A 94 3.61 -0.63 15.01
C LYS A 94 3.91 -1.61 16.14
N VAL A 95 4.50 -2.75 15.80
CA VAL A 95 4.96 -3.76 16.77
C VAL A 95 6.44 -3.62 17.10
N HIS A 96 7.21 -3.01 16.19
CA HIS A 96 8.65 -2.77 16.35
C HIS A 96 9.00 -1.48 15.58
N PRO A 97 10.09 -0.75 15.90
CA PRO A 97 10.47 0.44 15.14
C PRO A 97 10.55 0.27 13.63
N ASN A 98 10.86 -0.92 13.15
CA ASN A 98 10.99 -1.24 11.73
C ASN A 98 9.94 -2.26 11.22
N VAL A 99 8.94 -2.60 12.04
CA VAL A 99 7.94 -3.60 11.69
C VAL A 99 6.55 -3.15 12.11
N ASN A 100 5.64 -3.12 11.15
CA ASN A 100 4.21 -2.90 11.37
C ASN A 100 3.43 -4.14 10.98
N ILE A 101 2.30 -4.37 11.64
CA ILE A 101 1.28 -5.32 11.20
C ILE A 101 0.04 -4.54 10.75
N TYR A 102 -0.75 -5.13 9.88
CA TYR A 102 -1.97 -4.48 9.40
C TYR A 102 -3.10 -5.47 9.17
N GLY A 103 -4.32 -4.94 9.28
CA GLY A 103 -5.54 -5.59 8.82
C GLY A 103 -6.31 -4.64 7.92
N ALA A 104 -6.87 -5.12 6.83
CA ALA A 104 -7.54 -4.29 5.86
C ALA A 104 -8.81 -4.93 5.30
N GLY A 105 -9.80 -4.08 5.00
CA GLY A 105 -10.90 -4.40 4.13
C GLY A 105 -10.63 -3.90 2.72
N THR A 106 -10.95 -4.71 1.72
CA THR A 106 -10.73 -4.39 0.31
C THR A 106 -12.02 -4.46 -0.48
N ALA A 107 -12.18 -3.58 -1.46
CA ALA A 107 -13.24 -3.63 -2.46
C ALA A 107 -12.59 -3.57 -3.84
N ILE A 108 -12.60 -4.68 -4.53
CA ILE A 108 -12.00 -4.81 -5.86
C ILE A 108 -13.11 -4.73 -6.89
N ARG A 109 -12.96 -3.83 -7.82
CA ARG A 109 -13.92 -3.61 -8.90
C ARG A 109 -13.30 -3.96 -10.24
N THR A 110 -13.87 -4.98 -10.87
CA THR A 110 -13.60 -5.38 -12.25
C THR A 110 -14.89 -5.18 -13.05
N HIS A 111 -15.61 -6.23 -13.39
CA HIS A 111 -16.99 -6.19 -13.88
C HIS A 111 -18.00 -6.15 -12.72
N ASP A 112 -17.67 -6.84 -11.64
CA ASP A 112 -18.42 -6.89 -10.39
C ASP A 112 -17.55 -6.36 -9.24
N THR A 113 -18.19 -6.01 -8.11
CA THR A 113 -17.49 -5.58 -6.92
C THR A 113 -17.34 -6.78 -5.97
N GLU A 114 -16.10 -7.12 -5.67
CA GLU A 114 -15.75 -8.17 -4.69
C GLU A 114 -15.22 -7.52 -3.43
N LEU A 115 -15.76 -7.93 -2.29
CA LEU A 115 -15.32 -7.51 -0.97
C LEU A 115 -14.40 -8.57 -0.36
N GLY A 116 -13.30 -8.14 0.21
CA GLY A 116 -12.33 -9.02 0.84
C GLY A 116 -11.73 -8.44 2.10
N VAL A 117 -11.03 -9.29 2.81
CA VAL A 117 -10.21 -8.91 3.97
C VAL A 117 -8.81 -9.47 3.81
N GLN A 118 -7.83 -8.71 4.28
CA GLN A 118 -6.45 -9.15 4.31
C GLN A 118 -5.75 -8.71 5.58
N ALA A 119 -4.69 -9.41 5.92
CA ALA A 119 -3.81 -9.05 7.01
C ALA A 119 -2.36 -9.33 6.60
N GLY A 120 -1.42 -8.66 7.22
CA GLY A 120 -0.03 -8.87 6.87
C GLY A 120 0.96 -8.10 7.72
N VAL A 121 2.18 -8.09 7.24
CA VAL A 121 3.35 -7.51 7.88
C VAL A 121 4.05 -6.56 6.93
N ILE A 122 4.53 -5.45 7.45
CA ILE A 122 5.32 -4.44 6.74
C ILE A 122 6.64 -4.28 7.47
N GLY A 123 7.74 -4.60 6.80
CA GLY A 123 9.08 -4.27 7.25
C GLY A 123 9.58 -3.03 6.52
N HIS A 124 10.28 -2.16 7.21
CA HIS A 124 10.87 -0.98 6.59
C HIS A 124 12.21 -0.61 7.23
N VAL A 125 13.05 0.04 6.44
CA VAL A 125 14.37 0.49 6.86
C VAL A 125 14.69 1.85 6.23
N PRO A 126 15.19 2.82 7.01
CA PRO A 126 15.65 4.08 6.45
C PRO A 126 16.92 3.85 5.62
N LEU A 127 16.87 4.21 4.34
CA LEU A 127 18.03 4.17 3.44
C LEU A 127 18.79 5.49 3.47
N THR A 128 18.05 6.58 3.53
CA THR A 128 18.55 7.94 3.74
C THR A 128 17.57 8.72 4.62
N ASP A 129 17.88 9.97 4.92
CA ASP A 129 16.97 10.85 5.69
C ASP A 129 15.60 11.07 5.01
N LYS A 130 15.51 10.86 3.70
CA LYS A 130 14.31 11.08 2.90
C LYS A 130 13.79 9.82 2.21
N VAL A 131 14.57 8.75 2.17
CA VAL A 131 14.22 7.51 1.48
C VAL A 131 14.09 6.36 2.45
N ASN A 132 12.94 5.70 2.41
CA ASN A 132 12.65 4.47 3.14
C ASN A 132 12.51 3.31 2.17
N GLY A 133 13.24 2.23 2.43
CA GLY A 133 12.97 0.95 1.78
C GLY A 133 11.91 0.19 2.56
N PHE A 134 11.06 -0.56 1.88
CA PHE A 134 10.04 -1.37 2.52
C PHE A 134 9.81 -2.72 1.82
N ALA A 135 9.34 -3.67 2.59
CA ALA A 135 8.80 -4.94 2.12
C ALA A 135 7.49 -5.23 2.84
N LYS A 136 6.50 -5.67 2.12
CA LYS A 136 5.18 -6.01 2.62
C LYS A 136 4.81 -7.42 2.20
N ALA A 137 4.29 -8.20 3.13
CA ALA A 137 3.70 -9.51 2.86
C ALA A 137 2.29 -9.55 3.44
N GLY A 138 1.33 -10.03 2.67
CA GLY A 138 -0.06 -10.08 3.08
C GLY A 138 -0.76 -11.35 2.63
N TRP A 139 -1.80 -11.69 3.38
CA TRP A 139 -2.68 -12.82 3.12
C TRP A 139 -4.13 -12.38 3.27
N GLY A 140 -4.99 -12.90 2.43
CA GLY A 140 -6.42 -12.58 2.48
C GLY A 140 -7.27 -13.64 1.82
N ASN A 141 -8.59 -13.46 1.89
CA ASN A 141 -9.54 -14.39 1.26
C ASN A 141 -9.60 -14.23 -0.27
N ASP A 142 -9.45 -13.00 -0.79
CA ASP A 142 -9.44 -12.74 -2.24
C ASP A 142 -8.04 -12.80 -2.84
N ILE A 143 -7.04 -12.51 -2.02
CA ILE A 143 -5.63 -12.53 -2.39
C ILE A 143 -4.95 -13.57 -1.52
N LYS A 144 -4.62 -14.71 -2.09
CA LYS A 144 -3.99 -15.81 -1.31
C LYS A 144 -2.68 -15.38 -0.66
N GLN A 145 -1.82 -14.72 -1.41
CA GLN A 145 -0.55 -14.18 -0.92
C GLN A 145 -0.16 -12.96 -1.76
N SER A 146 0.31 -11.93 -1.12
CA SER A 146 0.83 -10.75 -1.81
C SER A 146 2.18 -10.35 -1.23
N TYR A 147 3.09 -9.98 -2.10
CA TYR A 147 4.42 -9.48 -1.74
C TYR A 147 4.67 -8.17 -2.48
N GLN A 148 5.18 -7.20 -1.76
CA GLN A 148 5.53 -5.90 -2.30
C GLN A 148 6.87 -5.46 -1.75
N VAL A 149 7.75 -5.00 -2.63
CA VAL A 149 9.04 -4.41 -2.26
C VAL A 149 9.17 -3.07 -2.97
N GLY A 150 9.66 -2.07 -2.27
CA GLY A 150 9.80 -0.76 -2.88
C GLY A 150 10.58 0.22 -2.04
N ALA A 151 10.65 1.43 -2.53
CA ALA A 151 11.22 2.57 -1.84
C ALA A 151 10.24 3.74 -1.86
N GLN A 152 10.22 4.47 -0.77
CA GLN A 152 9.34 5.60 -0.53
C GLN A 152 10.18 6.85 -0.29
N TYR A 153 9.92 7.90 -1.04
CA TYR A 153 10.57 9.19 -0.87
C TYR A 153 9.63 10.17 -0.16
N GLU A 154 10.08 10.74 0.94
CA GLU A 154 9.32 11.72 1.70
C GLU A 154 9.66 13.13 1.27
N VAL A 155 8.63 13.87 0.82
CA VAL A 155 8.75 15.30 0.56
C VAL A 155 8.16 16.02 1.77
N LYS A 156 9.00 16.67 2.54
CA LYS A 156 8.53 17.54 3.62
C LYS A 156 8.19 18.90 3.02
N PRO A 157 7.00 19.43 3.32
CA PRO A 157 6.66 20.78 2.91
C PRO A 157 7.54 21.84 3.61
#